data_7d4f6f0b914bfcb4a3201964ba23064a
#
_entry.id   7d4f6f0b914bfcb4a3201964ba23064a
#
_cell.length_a   1.000
_cell.length_b   1.000
_cell.length_c   1.000
_cell.angle_alpha   90.00
_cell.angle_beta   90.00
_cell.angle_gamma   90.00
#
_symmetry.space_group_name_H-M   'P 1'
#
loop_
_entity.id
_entity.type
_entity.pdbx_description
1 polymer ?
#
loop_
_entity_poly.entity_id
_entity_poly.type
_entity_poly.pdbx_seq_one_letter_code
_entity_poly.pdbx_strand_id
1 'polypeptide(L)'
;MSFLLPLYHPTTCLVIDDDRRYLDSFDYNYADVTLCATEQRPEQAIERLLKNEERTCLTIDEVDHAPVGDEAGDLFVRLPTSRIAAMARDPARFSRISMVIVDFAMPGMTGVELLQKIKHLPLKKVLLTGETGDSTAVAAFNEGLIDLFLVKQDPELPGKLRRIIPELQYSYFKDISAPLEPIAKLDETAFLDDAGIANWCQKLAKRVQAVEYYLLLSPPGLMLADEAGRVTIAWINSENRMRAQLEIAID
;
A
#
# COMPACT_ATOMS: atom_id res chain seq x y z
N MET A 1 9.82 -10.83 11.68
CA MET A 1 8.39 -10.98 12.06
C MET A 1 7.58 -10.68 10.83
N SER A 2 6.68 -11.54 10.40
CA SER A 2 5.85 -11.33 9.21
C SER A 2 4.45 -10.94 9.67
N PHE A 3 4.27 -9.66 9.97
CA PHE A 3 2.94 -9.10 10.20
C PHE A 3 2.11 -9.24 8.91
N LEU A 4 0.91 -9.81 9.03
CA LEU A 4 -0.04 -9.89 7.93
C LEU A 4 -0.68 -8.51 7.74
N LEU A 5 -0.49 -7.91 6.57
CA LEU A 5 -1.11 -6.60 6.30
C LEU A 5 -2.63 -6.70 6.40
N PRO A 6 -3.30 -5.69 6.99
CA PRO A 6 -4.77 -5.67 7.10
C PRO A 6 -5.48 -5.49 5.76
N LEU A 7 -4.76 -5.03 4.75
CA LEU A 7 -5.27 -4.91 3.38
C LEU A 7 -4.14 -4.88 2.36
N TYR A 8 -4.47 -5.30 1.15
CA TYR A 8 -3.66 -5.15 -0.04
C TYR A 8 -4.55 -5.15 -1.28
N HIS A 9 -4.25 -4.29 -2.24
CA HIS A 9 -4.88 -4.29 -3.56
C HIS A 9 -3.93 -3.67 -4.60
N PRO A 10 -4.11 -3.95 -5.89
CA PRO A 10 -3.40 -3.23 -6.94
C PRO A 10 -3.58 -1.73 -6.83
N THR A 11 -2.54 -0.98 -7.16
CA THR A 11 -2.52 0.48 -7.15
C THR A 11 -1.85 1.00 -8.41
N THR A 12 -1.99 2.28 -8.65
CA THR A 12 -1.42 2.93 -9.82
C THR A 12 0.00 3.44 -9.52
N CYS A 13 0.93 3.19 -10.44
CA CYS A 13 2.23 3.84 -10.52
C CYS A 13 2.11 5.09 -11.40
N LEU A 14 2.44 6.27 -10.89
CA LEU A 14 2.50 7.50 -11.68
C LEU A 14 3.92 7.71 -12.19
N VAL A 15 4.08 7.76 -13.51
CA VAL A 15 5.37 8.05 -14.17
C VAL A 15 5.37 9.46 -14.69
N ILE A 16 6.41 10.22 -14.34
CA ILE A 16 6.54 11.64 -14.66
C ILE A 16 7.83 11.85 -15.43
N ASP A 17 7.71 12.27 -16.69
CA ASP A 17 8.83 12.41 -17.62
C ASP A 17 8.40 13.37 -18.74
N ASP A 18 9.24 14.28 -19.17
CA ASP A 18 8.92 15.20 -20.27
C ASP A 18 8.97 14.55 -21.65
N ASP A 19 9.63 13.38 -21.77
CA ASP A 19 9.64 12.59 -23.01
C ASP A 19 8.39 11.71 -23.14
N ARG A 20 7.45 12.16 -24.01
CA ARG A 20 6.24 11.43 -24.32
C ARG A 20 6.50 10.00 -24.81
N ARG A 21 7.57 9.79 -25.57
CA ARG A 21 7.88 8.44 -26.11
C ARG A 21 8.29 7.51 -24.99
N TYR A 22 9.02 8.02 -24.01
CA TYR A 22 9.39 7.24 -22.83
C TYR A 22 8.14 6.83 -22.05
N LEU A 23 7.20 7.77 -21.82
CA LEU A 23 5.95 7.50 -21.11
C LEU A 23 5.09 6.44 -21.84
N ASP A 24 4.90 6.57 -23.15
CA ASP A 24 4.14 5.61 -23.95
C ASP A 24 4.80 4.21 -23.97
N SER A 25 6.14 4.16 -24.01
CA SER A 25 6.91 2.92 -23.91
C SER A 25 6.80 2.29 -22.52
N PHE A 26 6.81 3.11 -21.47
CA PHE A 26 6.69 2.63 -20.09
C PHE A 26 5.32 1.98 -19.87
N ASP A 27 4.24 2.66 -20.24
CA ASP A 27 2.88 2.12 -20.09
C ASP A 27 2.72 0.78 -20.83
N TYR A 28 3.20 0.69 -22.07
CA TYR A 28 3.17 -0.54 -22.84
C TYR A 28 3.99 -1.68 -22.21
N ASN A 29 5.21 -1.38 -21.74
CA ASN A 29 6.13 -2.40 -21.25
C ASN A 29 5.78 -2.93 -19.85
N TYR A 30 5.02 -2.19 -19.05
CA TYR A 30 4.74 -2.54 -17.65
C TYR A 30 3.25 -2.71 -17.34
N ALA A 31 2.37 -2.70 -18.36
CA ALA A 31 0.93 -2.93 -18.20
C ALA A 31 0.58 -4.28 -17.54
N ASP A 32 1.44 -5.28 -17.69
CA ASP A 32 1.33 -6.59 -17.05
C ASP A 32 1.87 -6.64 -15.60
N VAL A 33 2.54 -5.57 -15.16
CA VAL A 33 3.18 -5.49 -13.84
C VAL A 33 2.38 -4.59 -12.89
N THR A 34 1.87 -3.47 -13.38
CA THR A 34 1.18 -2.46 -12.58
C THR A 34 0.20 -1.65 -13.43
N LEU A 35 -0.78 -1.07 -12.77
CA LEU A 35 -1.57 0.00 -13.37
C LEU A 35 -0.70 1.25 -13.51
N CYS A 36 -0.60 1.79 -14.71
CA CYS A 36 0.21 2.96 -15.00
C CYS A 36 -0.67 4.20 -15.19
N ALA A 37 -0.13 5.32 -14.77
CA ALA A 37 -0.58 6.65 -15.16
C ALA A 37 0.64 7.47 -15.53
N THR A 38 0.52 8.34 -16.51
CA THR A 38 1.63 9.12 -17.02
C THR A 38 1.32 10.61 -16.97
N GLU A 39 2.36 11.43 -16.75
CA GLU A 39 2.23 12.88 -16.75
C GLU A 39 3.53 13.52 -17.28
N GLN A 40 3.39 14.45 -18.22
CA GLN A 40 4.55 15.15 -18.79
C GLN A 40 4.91 16.43 -18.05
N ARG A 41 3.94 17.01 -17.33
CA ARG A 41 4.11 18.29 -16.66
C ARG A 41 4.20 18.14 -15.15
N PRO A 42 5.33 18.55 -14.55
CA PRO A 42 5.54 18.41 -13.10
C PRO A 42 4.43 19.03 -12.25
N GLU A 43 3.92 20.22 -12.65
CA GLU A 43 2.88 20.92 -11.90
C GLU A 43 1.56 20.14 -11.87
N GLN A 44 1.17 19.54 -13.00
CA GLN A 44 -0.04 18.70 -13.07
C GLN A 44 0.10 17.41 -12.28
N ALA A 45 1.31 16.83 -12.30
CA ALA A 45 1.61 15.67 -11.48
C ALA A 45 1.42 15.99 -9.98
N ILE A 46 1.93 17.14 -9.52
CA ILE A 46 1.76 17.58 -8.12
C ILE A 46 0.27 17.74 -7.79
N GLU A 47 -0.50 18.43 -8.61
CA GLU A 47 -1.96 18.60 -8.38
C GLU A 47 -2.68 17.26 -8.28
N ARG A 48 -2.33 16.33 -9.16
CA ARG A 48 -2.90 14.98 -9.17
C ARG A 48 -2.57 14.22 -7.90
N LEU A 49 -1.31 14.31 -7.43
CA LEU A 49 -0.84 13.65 -6.22
C LEU A 49 -1.48 14.23 -4.97
N LEU A 50 -1.63 15.54 -4.86
CA LEU A 50 -2.32 16.18 -3.73
C LEU A 50 -3.80 15.77 -3.66
N LYS A 51 -4.50 15.67 -4.79
CA LYS A 51 -5.88 15.13 -4.83
C LYS A 51 -5.97 13.64 -4.44
N ASN A 52 -4.91 12.88 -4.69
CA ASN A 52 -4.84 11.48 -4.29
C ASN A 52 -4.69 11.30 -2.77
N GLU A 53 -4.03 12.23 -2.08
CA GLU A 53 -3.80 12.18 -0.62
C GLU A 53 -5.11 12.13 0.16
N GLU A 54 -6.10 12.96 -0.20
CA GLU A 54 -7.40 13.01 0.47
C GLU A 54 -8.11 11.64 0.54
N ARG A 55 -7.74 10.71 -0.33
CA ARG A 55 -8.31 9.37 -0.43
C ARG A 55 -7.54 8.28 0.33
N THR A 56 -6.32 8.58 0.79
CA THR A 56 -5.36 7.52 1.17
C THR A 56 -5.25 7.31 2.68
N CYS A 57 -5.85 8.16 3.49
CA CYS A 57 -5.57 8.21 4.92
C CYS A 57 -6.19 7.02 5.68
N LEU A 58 -5.36 6.04 6.06
CA LEU A 58 -5.60 5.10 7.16
C LEU A 58 -5.15 5.74 8.49
N THR A 59 -5.44 7.03 8.69
CA THR A 59 -5.07 7.69 9.94
C THR A 59 -5.87 7.13 11.09
N ILE A 60 -5.18 6.94 12.23
CA ILE A 60 -5.74 6.54 13.54
C ILE A 60 -6.59 7.68 14.14
N ASP A 61 -6.90 8.74 13.39
CA ASP A 61 -7.53 9.97 13.88
C ASP A 61 -8.96 9.79 14.43
N GLU A 62 -9.54 8.61 14.28
CA GLU A 62 -10.80 8.26 14.94
C GLU A 62 -10.55 7.15 15.96
N VAL A 63 -10.09 7.55 17.12
CA VAL A 63 -10.34 6.81 18.35
C VAL A 63 -11.84 6.86 18.58
N ASP A 64 -12.55 5.81 18.22
CA ASP A 64 -13.93 5.63 18.63
C ASP A 64 -13.93 5.50 20.17
N HIS A 65 -14.15 6.60 20.85
CA HIS A 65 -14.40 6.64 22.28
C HIS A 65 -15.78 6.05 22.54
N ALA A 66 -15.89 4.73 22.52
CA ALA A 66 -17.05 4.08 23.12
C ALA A 66 -16.77 3.97 24.62
N PRO A 67 -17.50 4.70 25.47
CA PRO A 67 -17.39 4.50 26.91
C PRO A 67 -17.95 3.13 27.25
N VAL A 68 -17.12 2.20 27.62
CA VAL A 68 -17.52 0.92 28.19
C VAL A 68 -17.05 0.93 29.66
N GLY A 69 -17.98 1.16 30.57
CA GLY A 69 -17.79 0.99 32.00
C GLY A 69 -17.46 2.28 32.77
N ASP A 70 -17.92 2.32 34.01
CA ASP A 70 -17.87 3.44 34.98
C ASP A 70 -16.47 3.72 35.57
N GLU A 71 -15.36 3.22 34.98
CA GLU A 71 -14.01 3.53 35.45
C GLU A 71 -13.23 4.30 34.38
N ALA A 72 -12.89 5.51 34.76
CA ALA A 72 -12.14 6.45 33.94
C ALA A 72 -10.74 5.91 33.61
N GLY A 73 -10.41 5.74 32.34
CA GLY A 73 -9.04 5.72 31.91
C GLY A 73 -8.59 4.75 30.82
N ASP A 74 -9.38 3.78 30.41
CA ASP A 74 -8.92 2.86 29.39
C ASP A 74 -9.20 3.39 27.99
N LEU A 75 -8.14 3.77 27.29
CA LEU A 75 -8.17 4.18 25.88
C LEU A 75 -8.30 2.94 25.00
N PHE A 76 -9.50 2.61 24.55
CA PHE A 76 -9.71 1.52 23.61
C PHE A 76 -9.41 1.99 22.19
N VAL A 77 -8.25 1.64 21.67
CA VAL A 77 -7.88 1.86 20.28
C VAL A 77 -8.39 0.66 19.46
N ARG A 78 -9.28 0.90 18.51
CA ARG A 78 -9.78 -0.13 17.60
C ARG A 78 -9.16 0.04 16.21
N LEU A 79 -8.95 -1.11 15.52
CA LEU A 79 -8.57 -1.06 14.11
C LEU A 79 -9.67 -0.35 13.29
N PRO A 80 -9.32 0.53 12.34
CA PRO A 80 -10.26 1.28 11.51
C PRO A 80 -10.88 0.39 10.42
N THR A 81 -11.59 -0.66 10.83
CA THR A 81 -12.19 -1.65 9.93
C THR A 81 -13.28 -1.09 9.05
N SER A 82 -14.00 -0.07 9.52
CA SER A 82 -14.93 0.70 8.69
C SER A 82 -14.24 1.34 7.49
N ARG A 83 -13.03 1.87 7.69
CA ARG A 83 -12.21 2.45 6.62
C ARG A 83 -11.66 1.37 5.68
N ILE A 84 -11.18 0.23 6.21
CA ILE A 84 -10.75 -0.91 5.41
C ILE A 84 -11.92 -1.41 4.55
N ALA A 85 -13.10 -1.55 5.12
CA ALA A 85 -14.30 -1.94 4.40
C ALA A 85 -14.75 -0.89 3.37
N ALA A 86 -14.59 0.40 3.65
CA ALA A 86 -14.85 1.48 2.70
C ALA A 86 -13.88 1.43 1.53
N MET A 87 -12.59 1.17 1.79
CA MET A 87 -11.59 0.98 0.73
C MET A 87 -11.92 -0.22 -0.16
N ALA A 88 -12.33 -1.34 0.41
CA ALA A 88 -12.74 -2.52 -0.36
C ALA A 88 -13.95 -2.25 -1.28
N ARG A 89 -14.83 -1.34 -0.90
CA ARG A 89 -16.03 -0.96 -1.67
C ARG A 89 -15.80 0.19 -2.65
N ASP A 90 -14.69 0.91 -2.54
CA ASP A 90 -14.37 2.03 -3.43
C ASP A 90 -14.03 1.50 -4.84
N PRO A 91 -14.86 1.76 -5.87
CA PRO A 91 -14.58 1.33 -7.23
C PRO A 91 -13.30 1.97 -7.78
N ALA A 92 -12.88 3.12 -7.24
CA ALA A 92 -11.68 3.82 -7.64
C ALA A 92 -10.42 3.39 -6.87
N ARG A 93 -10.48 2.37 -6.00
CA ARG A 93 -9.35 1.93 -5.17
C ARG A 93 -8.08 1.62 -5.96
N PHE A 94 -8.23 1.07 -7.16
CA PHE A 94 -7.09 0.73 -8.01
C PHE A 94 -6.44 1.95 -8.68
N SER A 95 -7.16 3.06 -8.82
CA SER A 95 -6.61 4.32 -9.34
C SER A 95 -5.84 5.12 -8.30
N ARG A 96 -5.75 4.64 -7.06
CA ARG A 96 -4.91 5.25 -6.02
C ARG A 96 -3.45 5.16 -6.40
N ILE A 97 -2.76 6.27 -6.32
CA ILE A 97 -1.33 6.34 -6.59
C ILE A 97 -0.59 5.97 -5.31
N SER A 98 0.17 4.88 -5.34
CA SER A 98 1.01 4.40 -4.22
C SER A 98 2.48 4.70 -4.42
N MET A 99 2.89 4.95 -5.66
CA MET A 99 4.28 5.26 -5.99
C MET A 99 4.38 6.21 -7.17
N VAL A 100 5.49 6.93 -7.21
CA VAL A 100 5.87 7.78 -8.33
C VAL A 100 7.25 7.39 -8.85
N ILE A 101 7.41 7.42 -10.16
CA ILE A 101 8.70 7.31 -10.85
C ILE A 101 8.90 8.62 -11.58
N VAL A 102 9.95 9.36 -11.24
CA VAL A 102 10.15 10.74 -11.70
C VAL A 102 11.50 10.84 -12.43
N ASP A 103 11.47 11.41 -13.62
CA ASP A 103 12.71 11.76 -14.30
C ASP A 103 13.42 12.92 -13.58
N PHE A 104 14.75 12.84 -13.50
CA PHE A 104 15.55 13.86 -12.84
C PHE A 104 15.52 15.18 -13.61
N ALA A 105 15.67 15.12 -14.93
CA ALA A 105 15.91 16.29 -15.79
C ALA A 105 14.66 16.67 -16.60
N MET A 106 13.77 17.47 -16.02
CA MET A 106 12.58 17.96 -16.70
C MET A 106 12.65 19.49 -16.91
N PRO A 107 12.09 20.02 -17.99
CA PRO A 107 12.02 21.46 -18.21
C PRO A 107 11.23 22.18 -17.09
N GLY A 108 11.80 23.26 -16.56
CA GLY A 108 11.17 24.13 -15.56
C GLY A 108 11.21 23.65 -14.12
N MET A 109 11.34 22.34 -13.87
CA MET A 109 11.40 21.78 -12.52
C MET A 109 12.14 20.42 -12.55
N THR A 110 13.16 20.28 -11.74
CA THR A 110 13.84 18.98 -11.61
C THR A 110 12.99 17.96 -10.85
N GLY A 111 13.25 16.66 -11.08
CA GLY A 111 12.57 15.59 -10.34
C GLY A 111 12.76 15.72 -8.83
N VAL A 112 13.94 16.15 -8.37
CA VAL A 112 14.21 16.37 -6.94
C VAL A 112 13.36 17.51 -6.37
N GLU A 113 13.23 18.63 -7.09
CA GLU A 113 12.36 19.75 -6.67
C GLU A 113 10.89 19.33 -6.60
N LEU A 114 10.42 18.50 -7.55
CA LEU A 114 9.08 17.93 -7.50
C LEU A 114 8.91 17.06 -6.26
N LEU A 115 9.83 16.13 -6.03
CA LEU A 115 9.77 15.20 -4.90
C LEU A 115 9.83 15.94 -3.57
N GLN A 116 10.56 17.05 -3.48
CA GLN A 116 10.59 17.90 -2.29
C GLN A 116 9.22 18.53 -1.98
N LYS A 117 8.45 18.92 -3.01
CA LYS A 117 7.09 19.48 -2.83
C LYS A 117 6.09 18.44 -2.32
N ILE A 118 6.28 17.17 -2.64
CA ILE A 118 5.41 16.06 -2.24
C ILE A 118 6.04 15.18 -1.14
N LYS A 119 7.07 15.66 -0.44
CA LYS A 119 7.79 14.86 0.56
C LYS A 119 6.89 14.31 1.68
N HIS A 120 5.85 15.07 2.03
CA HIS A 120 4.89 14.73 3.09
C HIS A 120 3.91 13.62 2.69
N LEU A 121 3.77 13.36 1.39
CA LEU A 121 2.86 12.31 0.92
C LEU A 121 3.43 10.92 1.20
N PRO A 122 2.61 9.99 1.73
CA PRO A 122 3.02 8.62 2.04
C PRO A 122 3.10 7.77 0.76
N LEU A 123 3.95 8.18 -0.18
CA LEU A 123 4.15 7.53 -1.47
C LEU A 123 5.55 6.96 -1.56
N LYS A 124 5.72 5.87 -2.31
CA LYS A 124 7.03 5.40 -2.72
C LYS A 124 7.57 6.25 -3.85
N LYS A 125 8.79 6.73 -3.71
CA LYS A 125 9.42 7.75 -4.57
C LYS A 125 10.66 7.18 -5.23
N VAL A 126 10.62 7.02 -6.55
CA VAL A 126 11.74 6.54 -7.37
C VAL A 126 12.19 7.66 -8.28
N LEU A 127 13.50 7.94 -8.30
CA LEU A 127 14.12 8.93 -9.19
C LEU A 127 14.84 8.20 -10.32
N LEU A 128 14.58 8.58 -11.56
CA LEU A 128 15.35 8.15 -12.72
C LEU A 128 16.40 9.20 -13.04
N THR A 129 17.68 8.80 -13.09
CA THR A 129 18.81 9.70 -13.39
C THR A 129 19.44 9.38 -14.73
N GLY A 130 20.03 10.37 -15.37
CA GLY A 130 20.79 10.18 -16.62
C GLY A 130 22.15 9.53 -16.42
N GLU A 131 22.75 9.65 -15.23
CA GLU A 131 24.13 9.22 -14.98
C GLU A 131 24.25 8.42 -13.67
N THR A 132 25.20 7.48 -13.68
CA THR A 132 25.57 6.72 -12.48
C THR A 132 26.35 7.62 -11.52
N GLY A 133 25.93 7.65 -10.24
CA GLY A 133 26.67 8.40 -9.20
C GLY A 133 26.33 9.89 -9.16
N ASP A 134 25.19 10.31 -9.69
CA ASP A 134 24.69 11.67 -9.50
C ASP A 134 24.63 12.01 -8.01
N SER A 135 25.46 12.99 -7.61
CA SER A 135 25.57 13.40 -6.21
C SER A 135 24.27 13.92 -5.63
N THR A 136 23.40 14.50 -6.46
CA THR A 136 22.10 15.01 -6.07
C THR A 136 21.13 13.86 -5.77
N ALA A 137 21.15 12.79 -6.58
CA ALA A 137 20.33 11.60 -6.33
C ALA A 137 20.79 10.87 -5.05
N VAL A 138 22.11 10.78 -4.83
CA VAL A 138 22.67 10.21 -3.60
C VAL A 138 22.30 11.03 -2.37
N ALA A 139 22.36 12.35 -2.45
CA ALA A 139 21.93 13.24 -1.36
C ALA A 139 20.43 13.07 -1.05
N ALA A 140 19.59 13.08 -2.09
CA ALA A 140 18.15 12.90 -1.94
C ALA A 140 17.78 11.55 -1.29
N PHE A 141 18.53 10.48 -1.61
CA PHE A 141 18.38 9.18 -0.97
C PHE A 141 18.79 9.20 0.50
N ASN A 142 19.94 9.77 0.82
CA ASN A 142 20.45 9.87 2.19
C ASN A 142 19.56 10.73 3.09
N GLU A 143 18.88 11.73 2.53
CA GLU A 143 17.91 12.58 3.22
C GLU A 143 16.53 11.92 3.36
N GLY A 144 16.35 10.71 2.84
CA GLY A 144 15.06 10.00 2.85
C GLY A 144 13.98 10.65 1.98
N LEU A 145 14.37 11.49 1.03
CA LEU A 145 13.45 12.10 0.07
C LEU A 145 12.95 11.11 -0.97
N ILE A 146 13.77 10.11 -1.31
CA ILE A 146 13.47 9.05 -2.27
C ILE A 146 13.73 7.68 -1.65
N ASP A 147 12.94 6.69 -2.05
CA ASP A 147 13.15 5.29 -1.64
C ASP A 147 14.22 4.61 -2.50
N LEU A 148 14.38 5.07 -3.75
CA LEU A 148 15.31 4.48 -4.70
C LEU A 148 15.67 5.47 -5.80
N PHE A 149 16.88 5.35 -6.35
CA PHE A 149 17.23 5.94 -7.64
C PHE A 149 17.74 4.87 -8.61
N LEU A 150 17.47 5.05 -9.90
CA LEU A 150 17.85 4.15 -10.97
C LEU A 150 18.41 4.96 -12.14
N VAL A 151 19.33 4.36 -12.89
CA VAL A 151 19.93 5.00 -14.07
C VAL A 151 19.10 4.68 -15.31
N LYS A 152 18.61 5.71 -15.99
CA LYS A 152 17.71 5.59 -17.14
C LYS A 152 18.35 4.83 -18.33
N GLN A 153 19.66 4.95 -18.50
CA GLN A 153 20.43 4.26 -19.55
C GLN A 153 20.94 2.87 -19.17
N ASP A 154 20.63 2.38 -17.98
CA ASP A 154 21.04 1.05 -17.55
C ASP A 154 20.32 -0.02 -18.41
N PRO A 155 21.07 -0.89 -19.12
CA PRO A 155 20.45 -1.97 -19.91
C PRO A 155 19.61 -2.93 -19.09
N GLU A 156 19.87 -3.04 -17.78
CA GLU A 156 19.12 -3.89 -16.86
C GLU A 156 17.89 -3.17 -16.25
N LEU A 157 17.70 -1.87 -16.52
CA LEU A 157 16.59 -1.08 -15.97
C LEU A 157 15.22 -1.76 -16.16
N PRO A 158 14.88 -2.31 -17.34
CA PRO A 158 13.60 -2.95 -17.53
C PRO A 158 13.37 -4.13 -16.56
N GLY A 159 14.37 -4.98 -16.39
CA GLY A 159 14.30 -6.11 -15.46
C GLY A 159 14.24 -5.67 -13.98
N LYS A 160 14.99 -4.60 -13.64
CA LYS A 160 14.98 -4.00 -12.30
C LYS A 160 13.58 -3.44 -11.96
N LEU A 161 12.99 -2.67 -12.87
CA LEU A 161 11.66 -2.08 -12.66
C LEU A 161 10.58 -3.15 -12.50
N ARG A 162 10.59 -4.21 -13.31
CA ARG A 162 9.63 -5.32 -13.19
C ARG A 162 9.65 -5.98 -11.81
N ARG A 163 10.79 -6.05 -11.17
CA ARG A 163 10.94 -6.60 -9.82
C ARG A 163 10.59 -5.57 -8.75
N ILE A 164 11.07 -4.34 -8.89
CA ILE A 164 11.01 -3.32 -7.85
C ILE A 164 9.60 -2.71 -7.72
N ILE A 165 8.86 -2.54 -8.82
CA ILE A 165 7.52 -1.95 -8.77
C ILE A 165 6.59 -2.71 -7.82
N PRO A 166 6.39 -4.03 -7.95
CA PRO A 166 5.53 -4.77 -7.01
C PRO A 166 6.07 -4.74 -5.57
N GLU A 167 7.40 -4.78 -5.38
CA GLU A 167 8.02 -4.70 -4.06
C GLU A 167 7.73 -3.36 -3.37
N LEU A 168 7.84 -2.25 -4.10
CA LEU A 168 7.55 -0.92 -3.58
C LEU A 168 6.06 -0.71 -3.32
N GLN A 169 5.18 -1.20 -4.20
CA GLN A 169 3.73 -1.16 -3.96
C GLN A 169 3.34 -1.95 -2.71
N TYR A 170 3.93 -3.13 -2.51
CA TYR A 170 3.73 -3.87 -1.26
C TYR A 170 4.28 -3.10 -0.04
N SER A 171 5.48 -2.51 -0.17
CA SER A 171 6.08 -1.69 0.90
C SER A 171 5.23 -0.46 1.24
N TYR A 172 4.56 0.14 0.27
CA TYR A 172 3.59 1.21 0.52
C TYR A 172 2.48 0.76 1.49
N PHE A 173 1.85 -0.40 1.24
CA PHE A 173 0.82 -0.93 2.15
C PHE A 173 1.38 -1.27 3.52
N LYS A 174 2.64 -1.72 3.60
CA LYS A 174 3.32 -1.94 4.87
C LYS A 174 3.45 -0.63 5.65
N ASP A 175 3.88 0.45 5.00
CA ASP A 175 4.08 1.74 5.64
C ASP A 175 2.76 2.34 6.15
N ILE A 176 1.71 2.34 5.33
CA ILE A 176 0.40 2.85 5.75
C ILE A 176 -0.28 1.98 6.82
N SER A 177 0.11 0.71 6.91
CA SER A 177 -0.40 -0.22 7.93
C SER A 177 0.44 -0.23 9.22
N ALA A 178 1.65 0.30 9.20
CA ALA A 178 2.56 0.28 10.35
C ALA A 178 1.95 0.89 11.64
N PRO A 179 1.17 1.99 11.59
CA PRO A 179 0.49 2.51 12.75
C PRO A 179 -0.54 1.57 13.38
N LEU A 180 -1.03 0.58 12.61
CA LEU A 180 -2.01 -0.39 13.07
C LEU A 180 -1.37 -1.62 13.74
N GLU A 181 -0.06 -1.83 13.57
CA GLU A 181 0.65 -3.00 14.11
C GLU A 181 0.57 -3.13 15.64
N PRO A 182 0.72 -2.06 16.45
CA PRO A 182 0.55 -2.18 17.90
C PRO A 182 -0.87 -2.57 18.31
N ILE A 183 -1.89 -2.10 17.57
CA ILE A 183 -3.30 -2.34 17.83
C ILE A 183 -3.69 -3.77 17.43
N ALA A 184 -3.09 -4.27 16.37
CA ALA A 184 -3.34 -5.62 15.86
C ALA A 184 -2.92 -6.73 16.84
N LYS A 185 -2.10 -6.42 17.84
CA LYS A 185 -1.70 -7.35 18.91
C LYS A 185 -2.77 -7.53 19.99
N LEU A 186 -3.84 -6.73 19.96
CA LEU A 186 -4.94 -6.81 20.91
C LEU A 186 -5.96 -7.85 20.44
N ASP A 187 -6.19 -8.83 21.28
CA ASP A 187 -7.21 -9.90 21.30
C ASP A 187 -7.80 -10.41 19.95
N GLU A 188 -8.70 -9.68 19.29
CA GLU A 188 -9.44 -10.18 18.12
C GLU A 188 -8.60 -10.23 16.82
N THR A 189 -7.49 -9.53 16.80
CA THR A 189 -6.63 -9.34 15.63
C THR A 189 -5.20 -9.88 15.85
N ALA A 190 -4.95 -10.50 16.99
CA ALA A 190 -3.65 -11.10 17.32
C ALA A 190 -3.14 -12.10 16.26
N PHE A 191 -4.04 -12.68 15.48
CA PHE A 191 -3.68 -13.52 14.36
C PHE A 191 -2.88 -12.81 13.24
N LEU A 192 -2.94 -11.48 13.17
CA LEU A 192 -2.15 -10.70 12.21
C LEU A 192 -0.64 -10.77 12.51
N ASP A 193 -0.26 -11.01 13.77
CA ASP A 193 1.14 -11.15 14.20
C ASP A 193 1.60 -12.63 14.23
N ASP A 194 0.73 -13.56 13.83
CA ASP A 194 1.06 -14.98 13.78
C ASP A 194 1.67 -15.36 12.43
N ALA A 195 2.96 -15.76 12.45
CA ALA A 195 3.70 -16.14 11.25
C ALA A 195 3.11 -17.37 10.54
N GLY A 196 2.52 -18.31 11.27
CA GLY A 196 1.86 -19.51 10.73
C GLY A 196 0.61 -19.13 9.95
N ILE A 197 -0.22 -18.27 10.53
CA ILE A 197 -1.43 -17.73 9.88
C ILE A 197 -1.05 -16.88 8.68
N ALA A 198 -0.06 -15.98 8.80
CA ALA A 198 0.42 -15.18 7.68
C ALA A 198 0.86 -16.06 6.50
N ASN A 199 1.66 -17.11 6.74
CA ASN A 199 2.08 -18.05 5.72
C ASN A 199 0.89 -18.82 5.10
N TRP A 200 -0.08 -19.24 5.94
CA TRP A 200 -1.29 -19.90 5.45
C TRP A 200 -2.12 -18.97 4.56
N CYS A 201 -2.32 -17.72 4.96
CA CYS A 201 -3.03 -16.71 4.18
C CYS A 201 -2.35 -16.46 2.83
N GLN A 202 -1.01 -16.37 2.79
CA GLN A 202 -0.25 -16.23 1.54
C GLN A 202 -0.43 -17.44 0.60
N LYS A 203 -0.43 -18.66 1.15
CA LYS A 203 -0.69 -19.88 0.37
C LYS A 203 -2.13 -19.89 -0.16
N LEU A 204 -3.10 -19.48 0.66
CA LEU A 204 -4.50 -19.39 0.26
C LEU A 204 -4.67 -18.35 -0.85
N ALA A 205 -4.10 -17.15 -0.70
CA ALA A 205 -4.15 -16.10 -1.71
C ALA A 205 -3.61 -16.58 -3.07
N LYS A 206 -2.47 -17.27 -3.07
CA LYS A 206 -1.92 -17.88 -4.29
C LYS A 206 -2.85 -18.94 -4.87
N ARG A 207 -3.46 -19.81 -4.04
CA ARG A 207 -4.35 -20.87 -4.47
C ARG A 207 -5.62 -20.33 -5.14
N VAL A 208 -6.20 -19.26 -4.60
CA VAL A 208 -7.41 -18.62 -5.13
C VAL A 208 -7.10 -17.51 -6.14
N GLN A 209 -5.82 -17.34 -6.49
CA GLN A 209 -5.34 -16.28 -7.41
C GLN A 209 -5.81 -14.88 -7.00
N ALA A 210 -5.84 -14.62 -5.69
CA ALA A 210 -6.28 -13.33 -5.18
C ALA A 210 -5.31 -12.22 -5.59
N VAL A 211 -5.85 -11.14 -6.12
CA VAL A 211 -5.13 -9.89 -6.43
C VAL A 211 -5.31 -8.84 -5.35
N GLU A 212 -6.34 -9.00 -4.51
CA GLU A 212 -6.61 -8.10 -3.39
C GLU A 212 -7.14 -8.88 -2.19
N TYR A 213 -6.91 -8.34 -0.99
CA TYR A 213 -7.50 -8.86 0.25
C TYR A 213 -7.69 -7.76 1.29
N TYR A 214 -8.64 -7.98 2.19
CA TYR A 214 -9.05 -7.05 3.22
C TYR A 214 -9.37 -7.78 4.52
N LEU A 215 -8.97 -7.18 5.65
CA LEU A 215 -9.28 -7.67 6.98
C LEU A 215 -10.79 -7.59 7.26
N LEU A 216 -11.33 -8.68 7.81
CA LEU A 216 -12.66 -8.75 8.40
C LEU A 216 -12.53 -8.91 9.90
N LEU A 217 -13.42 -8.29 10.68
CA LEU A 217 -13.45 -8.46 12.13
C LEU A 217 -14.69 -9.21 12.63
N SER A 218 -15.76 -9.25 11.88
CA SER A 218 -17.00 -9.86 12.32
C SER A 218 -17.62 -10.71 11.21
N PRO A 219 -17.30 -11.99 11.13
CA PRO A 219 -16.32 -12.73 11.92
C PRO A 219 -14.87 -12.39 11.53
N PRO A 220 -13.87 -12.62 12.42
CA PRO A 220 -12.47 -12.35 12.12
C PRO A 220 -11.95 -13.17 10.94
N GLY A 221 -11.17 -12.54 10.06
CA GLY A 221 -10.63 -13.24 8.91
C GLY A 221 -10.19 -12.30 7.79
N LEU A 222 -10.13 -12.84 6.59
CA LEU A 222 -9.78 -12.11 5.37
C LEU A 222 -10.84 -12.34 4.29
N MET A 223 -11.18 -11.27 3.60
CA MET A 223 -11.84 -11.31 2.31
C MET A 223 -10.77 -11.22 1.23
N LEU A 224 -10.73 -12.19 0.33
CA LEU A 224 -9.81 -12.22 -0.81
C LEU A 224 -10.63 -12.15 -2.09
N ALA A 225 -10.17 -11.39 -3.08
CA ALA A 225 -10.82 -11.33 -4.40
C ALA A 225 -9.80 -11.53 -5.53
N ASP A 226 -10.20 -12.25 -6.57
CA ASP A 226 -9.41 -12.43 -7.78
C ASP A 226 -9.71 -11.36 -8.84
N GLU A 227 -8.99 -11.39 -9.98
CA GLU A 227 -9.19 -10.44 -11.08
C GLU A 227 -10.60 -10.45 -11.66
N ALA A 228 -11.32 -11.56 -11.56
CA ALA A 228 -12.71 -11.69 -12.02
C ALA A 228 -13.72 -11.20 -10.98
N GLY A 229 -13.26 -10.71 -9.82
CA GLY A 229 -14.11 -10.26 -8.71
C GLY A 229 -14.73 -11.41 -7.92
N ARG A 230 -14.25 -12.65 -8.07
CA ARG A 230 -14.71 -13.78 -7.25
C ARG A 230 -14.15 -13.65 -5.85
N VAL A 231 -15.01 -13.69 -4.86
CA VAL A 231 -14.68 -13.50 -3.46
C VAL A 231 -14.52 -14.84 -2.74
N THR A 232 -13.43 -14.96 -1.99
CA THR A 232 -13.20 -16.04 -1.03
C THR A 232 -13.07 -15.43 0.36
N ILE A 233 -13.83 -15.95 1.32
CA ILE A 233 -13.73 -15.53 2.72
C ILE A 233 -12.98 -16.61 3.51
N ALA A 234 -11.90 -16.20 4.15
CA ALA A 234 -11.13 -17.03 5.06
C ALA A 234 -11.42 -16.60 6.50
N TRP A 235 -12.20 -17.40 7.21
CA TRP A 235 -12.47 -17.14 8.62
C TRP A 235 -11.33 -17.68 9.47
N ILE A 236 -10.88 -16.87 10.41
CA ILE A 236 -9.80 -17.19 11.34
C ILE A 236 -10.39 -17.14 12.75
N ASN A 237 -10.51 -18.28 13.39
CA ASN A 237 -11.10 -18.39 14.72
C ASN A 237 -10.06 -18.96 15.69
N SER A 238 -9.98 -18.41 16.90
CA SER A 238 -9.17 -18.98 17.97
C SER A 238 -9.87 -20.20 18.58
N GLU A 239 -9.09 -21.15 19.12
CA GLU A 239 -9.63 -22.31 19.80
C GLU A 239 -10.56 -21.91 20.97
N ASN A 240 -10.20 -20.86 21.71
CA ASN A 240 -11.00 -20.36 22.83
C ASN A 240 -12.38 -19.84 22.36
N ARG A 241 -12.42 -19.13 21.21
CA ARG A 241 -13.69 -18.66 20.64
C ARG A 241 -14.55 -19.82 20.13
N MET A 242 -13.94 -20.80 19.47
CA MET A 242 -14.67 -21.98 19.04
C MET A 242 -15.29 -22.74 20.23
N ARG A 243 -14.55 -22.88 21.33
CA ARG A 243 -15.06 -23.49 22.56
C ARG A 243 -16.24 -22.70 23.16
N ALA A 244 -16.09 -21.36 23.28
CA ALA A 244 -17.16 -20.52 23.78
C ALA A 244 -18.44 -20.56 22.91
N GLN A 245 -18.30 -20.62 21.58
CA GLN A 245 -19.41 -20.78 20.66
C GLN A 245 -20.09 -22.14 20.77
N LEU A 246 -19.32 -23.21 21.03
CA LEU A 246 -19.86 -24.54 21.25
C LEU A 246 -20.63 -24.63 22.56
N GLU A 247 -20.16 -23.98 23.63
CA GLU A 247 -20.85 -23.93 24.93
C GLU A 247 -22.21 -23.24 24.79
N ILE A 248 -22.29 -22.13 24.06
CA ILE A 248 -23.56 -21.39 23.81
C ILE A 248 -24.54 -22.24 22.95
N ALA A 249 -24.04 -23.09 22.08
CA ALA A 249 -24.90 -23.92 21.21
C ALA A 249 -25.43 -25.19 21.86
N ILE A 250 -24.98 -25.53 23.08
CA ILE A 250 -25.36 -26.73 23.83
C ILE A 250 -26.43 -26.40 24.92
N ASP A 251 -26.52 -25.13 25.31
CA ASP A 251 -27.58 -24.61 26.21
C ASP A 251 -28.84 -24.20 25.43
#